data_206f62d78983574129bba69737d948e9
#
_entry.id   206f62d78983574129bba69737d948e9
#
_cell.length_a   1.000
_cell.length_b   1.000
_cell.length_c   1.000
_cell.angle_alpha   90.00
_cell.angle_beta   90.00
_cell.angle_gamma   90.00
#
_symmetry.space_group_name_H-M   'P 1'
#
loop_
_entity.id
_entity.type
_entity.pdbx_description
1 polymer ?
#
loop_
_entity_poly.entity_id
_entity_poly.type
_entity_poly.pdbx_seq_one_letter_code
_entity_poly.pdbx_strand_id
1 'polypeptide(L)'
;MSQRIIECVPNFSEGRDKAVIRQITAAIEASGGVKLLDVDPGEATNRTVVTFVGEPEAVVEAAFAGVKRAAELIDMRRHKGAHPRMGATDVLPLIPIAGVTLAECAELARALARRIADELRIPTYCYEAAAFAPERKNLAVCRAGEYEALPEKLAHTASAPDFGARPFDEGVARTGATTVGARDFLIAVNFNLNTTSTRRANAIAFDVREKGRPVREGNPITGRVVKDAAGNPVMQPGTLPATKAIGGFIEEYGIAQVSMNITDISRTPLHAAFDEVCRKADARGVRVTGTELVGLVPKRALVEAGKYFLRKQRRSTGVAEEEIVRIAVKSMGLDDLKPFDPAEKVIEYLLEAEVPKKRLIDMTCKAFAEETASESPAPGGGSIAAYMGALGAALGTMVANLSSHKAGWDDRWEEFSDWAERGQAVLAELLHLVDEDTAAFNRIMAVFAMPKSTDEEKAARSAALQEATLYATEVPLRTMKAASRVFEIVRAMASEGNPNSVSDAGVGALAARSAVLGACLNVKINAAGLKDRAVADALTAEAEALAAEAVRLEAEVLQIVESKIG
;
A
#
# COMPACT_ATOMS: atom_id res chain seq x y z
N MET A 1 -12.46 -3.69 6.59
CA MET A 1 -11.20 -3.16 7.18
C MET A 1 -10.20 -3.11 6.05
N SER A 2 -9.43 -2.02 5.90
CA SER A 2 -8.36 -1.99 4.92
C SER A 2 -7.40 -3.14 5.23
N GLN A 3 -7.01 -3.91 4.22
CA GLN A 3 -6.05 -5.01 4.35
C GLN A 3 -4.75 -4.45 4.94
N ARG A 4 -4.24 -5.08 6.00
CA ARG A 4 -2.97 -4.69 6.64
C ARG A 4 -1.84 -5.44 5.95
N ILE A 5 -1.00 -4.70 5.23
CA ILE A 5 0.10 -5.28 4.45
C ILE A 5 1.41 -4.59 4.81
N ILE A 6 2.42 -5.39 5.10
CA ILE A 6 3.81 -4.95 5.17
C ILE A 6 4.67 -5.78 4.21
N GLU A 7 5.78 -5.19 3.79
CA GLU A 7 6.83 -5.85 3.02
C GLU A 7 8.04 -6.09 3.90
N CYS A 8 8.76 -7.20 3.66
CA CYS A 8 10.09 -7.42 4.20
C CYS A 8 11.06 -7.66 3.05
N VAL A 9 12.23 -7.00 3.12
CA VAL A 9 13.28 -7.08 2.08
C VAL A 9 14.61 -7.52 2.71
N PRO A 10 14.72 -8.75 3.24
CA PRO A 10 15.96 -9.24 3.82
C PRO A 10 17.05 -9.37 2.77
N ASN A 11 18.27 -9.15 3.25
CA ASN A 11 19.48 -9.30 2.46
C ASN A 11 20.35 -10.38 3.10
N PHE A 12 20.54 -11.46 2.37
CA PHE A 12 21.33 -12.60 2.81
C PHE A 12 22.72 -12.60 2.17
N SER A 13 23.76 -12.94 2.94
CA SER A 13 25.15 -12.99 2.48
C SER A 13 25.44 -14.31 1.75
N GLU A 14 24.70 -14.58 0.69
CA GLU A 14 24.89 -15.65 -0.28
C GLU A 14 24.26 -15.22 -1.61
N GLY A 15 25.02 -15.23 -2.68
CA GLY A 15 24.55 -14.84 -4.02
C GLY A 15 24.99 -15.81 -5.12
N ARG A 16 25.69 -16.88 -4.77
CA ARG A 16 26.32 -17.83 -5.71
C ARG A 16 25.69 -19.22 -5.64
N ASP A 17 25.48 -19.73 -4.43
CA ASP A 17 24.87 -21.04 -4.23
C ASP A 17 23.34 -20.94 -4.27
N LYS A 18 22.77 -21.22 -5.44
CA LYS A 18 21.33 -21.22 -5.66
C LYS A 18 20.57 -22.25 -4.80
N ALA A 19 21.25 -23.32 -4.33
CA ALA A 19 20.61 -24.31 -3.47
C ALA A 19 20.44 -23.77 -2.04
N VAL A 20 21.42 -23.01 -1.54
CA VAL A 20 21.30 -22.30 -0.26
C VAL A 20 20.20 -21.25 -0.34
N ILE A 21 20.18 -20.43 -1.40
CA ILE A 21 19.17 -19.40 -1.61
C ILE A 21 17.76 -20.02 -1.60
N ARG A 22 17.53 -21.09 -2.37
CA ARG A 22 16.24 -21.80 -2.41
C ARG A 22 15.82 -22.36 -1.06
N GLN A 23 16.74 -22.83 -0.23
CA GLN A 23 16.41 -23.32 1.11
C GLN A 23 15.99 -22.19 2.05
N ILE A 24 16.56 -20.99 1.90
CA ILE A 24 16.16 -19.81 2.67
C ILE A 24 14.78 -19.34 2.24
N THR A 25 14.54 -19.20 0.93
CA THR A 25 13.24 -18.77 0.41
C THR A 25 12.13 -19.78 0.71
N ALA A 26 12.41 -21.08 0.61
CA ALA A 26 11.46 -22.12 1.00
C ALA A 26 11.09 -22.07 2.49
N ALA A 27 12.02 -21.69 3.38
CA ALA A 27 11.72 -21.51 4.80
C ALA A 27 10.82 -20.30 5.05
N ILE A 28 10.97 -19.23 4.25
CA ILE A 28 10.10 -18.05 4.28
C ILE A 28 8.68 -18.44 3.84
N GLU A 29 8.53 -19.12 2.71
CA GLU A 29 7.23 -19.53 2.17
C GLU A 29 6.53 -20.56 3.05
N ALA A 30 7.26 -21.49 3.66
CA ALA A 30 6.72 -22.53 4.53
C ALA A 30 6.14 -21.99 5.84
N SER A 31 6.46 -20.75 6.25
CA SER A 31 5.83 -20.12 7.43
C SER A 31 4.35 -19.80 7.21
N GLY A 32 3.90 -19.72 5.94
CA GLY A 32 2.52 -19.41 5.56
C GLY A 32 2.15 -17.94 5.71
N GLY A 33 1.07 -17.53 5.03
CA GLY A 33 0.53 -16.17 5.13
C GLY A 33 1.38 -15.06 4.49
N VAL A 34 2.45 -15.42 3.76
CA VAL A 34 3.28 -14.48 3.00
C VAL A 34 3.40 -14.88 1.55
N LYS A 35 3.60 -13.88 0.70
CA LYS A 35 3.90 -14.06 -0.72
C LYS A 35 5.32 -13.63 -1.02
N LEU A 36 6.10 -14.55 -1.60
CA LEU A 36 7.41 -14.25 -2.16
C LEU A 36 7.21 -13.50 -3.48
N LEU A 37 7.74 -12.29 -3.59
CA LEU A 37 7.57 -11.43 -4.78
C LEU A 37 8.80 -11.44 -5.68
N ASP A 38 10.01 -11.47 -5.08
CA ASP A 38 11.26 -11.39 -5.83
C ASP A 38 12.41 -12.06 -5.08
N VAL A 39 13.35 -12.61 -5.86
CA VAL A 39 14.62 -13.18 -5.39
C VAL A 39 15.71 -12.75 -6.35
N ASP A 40 16.53 -11.79 -5.93
CA ASP A 40 17.60 -11.19 -6.75
C ASP A 40 19.00 -11.57 -6.23
N PRO A 41 19.62 -12.63 -6.78
CA PRO A 41 20.97 -13.05 -6.42
C PRO A 41 22.05 -12.30 -7.19
N GLY A 42 22.96 -11.65 -6.48
CA GLY A 42 24.12 -10.95 -7.03
C GLY A 42 25.41 -11.75 -6.85
N GLU A 43 25.95 -12.36 -7.90
CA GLU A 43 27.18 -13.18 -7.83
C GLU A 43 28.41 -12.36 -7.42
N ALA A 44 28.58 -11.15 -7.97
CA ALA A 44 29.73 -10.28 -7.69
C ALA A 44 29.70 -9.76 -6.24
N THR A 45 28.53 -9.41 -5.76
CA THR A 45 28.29 -8.94 -4.39
C THR A 45 28.27 -10.09 -3.39
N ASN A 46 28.06 -11.31 -3.86
CA ASN A 46 27.79 -12.51 -3.05
C ASN A 46 26.68 -12.25 -2.02
N ARG A 47 25.53 -11.79 -2.50
CA ARG A 47 24.41 -11.34 -1.70
C ARG A 47 23.12 -11.56 -2.48
N THR A 48 22.08 -11.99 -1.81
CA THR A 48 20.73 -12.09 -2.36
C THR A 48 19.80 -11.14 -1.63
N VAL A 49 19.03 -10.37 -2.39
CA VAL A 49 17.88 -9.61 -1.89
C VAL A 49 16.65 -10.45 -2.12
N VAL A 50 15.87 -10.65 -1.08
CA VAL A 50 14.59 -11.37 -1.15
C VAL A 50 13.48 -10.39 -0.77
N THR A 51 12.38 -10.39 -1.52
CA THR A 51 11.23 -9.53 -1.25
C THR A 51 9.99 -10.39 -1.03
N PHE A 52 9.32 -10.20 0.10
CA PHE A 52 8.03 -10.85 0.38
C PHE A 52 7.11 -9.93 1.16
N VAL A 53 5.82 -10.18 1.03
CA VAL A 53 4.73 -9.37 1.62
C VAL A 53 3.68 -10.25 2.27
N GLY A 54 2.92 -9.66 3.17
CA GLY A 54 1.79 -10.33 3.85
C GLY A 54 1.23 -9.48 4.99
N GLU A 55 0.38 -10.10 5.80
CA GLU A 55 -0.04 -9.48 7.04
C GLU A 55 1.14 -9.35 8.02
N PRO A 56 1.16 -8.32 8.90
CA PRO A 56 2.31 -8.01 9.75
C PRO A 56 2.85 -9.19 10.54
N GLU A 57 1.97 -9.96 11.16
CA GLU A 57 2.32 -11.10 11.99
C GLU A 57 2.94 -12.24 11.16
N ALA A 58 2.37 -12.53 9.99
CA ALA A 58 2.89 -13.56 9.08
C ALA A 58 4.27 -13.16 8.52
N VAL A 59 4.46 -11.88 8.17
CA VAL A 59 5.74 -11.37 7.66
C VAL A 59 6.83 -11.47 8.74
N VAL A 60 6.53 -11.17 10.00
CA VAL A 60 7.48 -11.29 11.11
C VAL A 60 7.90 -12.75 11.31
N GLU A 61 6.96 -13.71 11.27
CA GLU A 61 7.28 -15.14 11.37
C GLU A 61 8.13 -15.62 10.19
N ALA A 62 7.79 -15.23 8.96
CA ALA A 62 8.54 -15.57 7.76
C ALA A 62 9.96 -14.98 7.78
N ALA A 63 10.09 -13.73 8.22
CA ALA A 63 11.39 -13.07 8.40
C ALA A 63 12.26 -13.82 9.40
N PHE A 64 11.70 -14.21 10.55
CA PHE A 64 12.40 -15.01 11.55
C PHE A 64 12.85 -16.37 11.01
N ALA A 65 11.96 -17.07 10.27
CA ALA A 65 12.29 -18.36 9.65
C ALA A 65 13.43 -18.24 8.63
N GLY A 66 13.41 -17.18 7.80
CA GLY A 66 14.49 -16.87 6.85
C GLY A 66 15.83 -16.61 7.53
N VAL A 67 15.84 -15.79 8.60
CA VAL A 67 17.04 -15.50 9.40
C VAL A 67 17.60 -16.78 10.03
N LYS A 68 16.73 -17.60 10.63
CA LYS A 68 17.13 -18.89 11.21
C LYS A 68 17.78 -19.79 10.17
N ARG A 69 17.15 -19.93 9.01
CA ARG A 69 17.68 -20.79 7.96
C ARG A 69 18.99 -20.26 7.38
N ALA A 70 19.12 -18.95 7.20
CA ALA A 70 20.37 -18.33 6.78
C ALA A 70 21.52 -18.59 7.78
N ALA A 71 21.25 -18.45 9.08
CA ALA A 71 22.23 -18.73 10.14
C ALA A 71 22.72 -20.20 10.16
N GLU A 72 21.85 -21.14 9.76
CA GLU A 72 22.20 -22.56 9.65
C GLU A 72 23.08 -22.87 8.42
N LEU A 73 22.89 -22.16 7.31
CA LEU A 73 23.49 -22.48 6.03
C LEU A 73 24.70 -21.63 5.68
N ILE A 74 24.75 -20.37 6.09
CA ILE A 74 25.79 -19.42 5.72
C ILE A 74 26.84 -19.33 6.82
N ASP A 75 28.12 -19.45 6.40
CA ASP A 75 29.28 -19.29 7.29
C ASP A 75 30.05 -18.03 6.92
N MET A 76 29.91 -16.97 7.71
CA MET A 76 30.52 -15.67 7.47
C MET A 76 32.05 -15.69 7.50
N ARG A 77 32.67 -16.66 8.18
CA ARG A 77 34.13 -16.85 8.19
C ARG A 77 34.69 -17.14 6.81
N ARG A 78 33.87 -17.68 5.91
CA ARG A 78 34.22 -18.04 4.53
C ARG A 78 33.68 -17.09 3.48
N HIS A 79 32.76 -16.19 3.90
CA HIS A 79 32.06 -15.29 2.99
C HIS A 79 32.98 -14.18 2.47
N LYS A 80 32.97 -13.97 1.14
CA LYS A 80 33.63 -12.84 0.46
C LYS A 80 32.73 -12.33 -0.66
N GLY A 81 32.52 -11.00 -0.71
CA GLY A 81 31.73 -10.31 -1.72
C GLY A 81 32.11 -8.83 -1.76
N ALA A 82 31.78 -8.15 -2.85
CA ALA A 82 32.07 -6.72 -3.02
C ALA A 82 31.12 -5.78 -2.25
N HIS A 83 30.03 -6.32 -1.71
CA HIS A 83 29.04 -5.52 -0.96
C HIS A 83 29.33 -5.52 0.54
N PRO A 84 29.19 -4.38 1.24
CA PRO A 84 29.28 -4.30 2.70
C PRO A 84 28.30 -5.25 3.39
N ARG A 85 28.76 -5.96 4.42
CA ARG A 85 27.91 -6.92 5.17
C ARG A 85 28.40 -7.10 6.61
N MET A 86 27.48 -7.46 7.50
CA MET A 86 27.80 -7.76 8.91
C MET A 86 27.49 -9.20 9.31
N GLY A 87 26.60 -9.89 8.62
CA GLY A 87 26.22 -11.26 8.99
C GLY A 87 25.53 -12.03 7.89
N ALA A 88 25.18 -13.28 8.19
CA ALA A 88 24.48 -14.19 7.28
C ALA A 88 23.15 -13.57 6.77
N THR A 89 22.39 -12.96 7.68
CA THR A 89 21.37 -11.98 7.34
C THR A 89 21.93 -10.60 7.68
N ASP A 90 22.26 -9.82 6.68
CA ASP A 90 22.90 -8.53 6.87
C ASP A 90 21.88 -7.44 7.23
N VAL A 91 20.79 -7.34 6.47
CA VAL A 91 19.74 -6.32 6.64
C VAL A 91 18.37 -6.96 6.61
N LEU A 92 17.49 -6.53 7.53
CA LEU A 92 16.14 -7.04 7.68
C LEU A 92 15.17 -5.86 7.90
N PRO A 93 14.73 -5.16 6.85
CA PRO A 93 13.77 -4.05 6.96
C PRO A 93 12.32 -4.53 6.91
N LEU A 94 11.46 -3.93 7.72
CA LEU A 94 10.01 -3.97 7.59
C LEU A 94 9.50 -2.65 6.99
N ILE A 95 8.58 -2.74 6.05
CA ILE A 95 8.16 -1.61 5.21
C ILE A 95 6.64 -1.57 5.16
N PRO A 96 5.98 -0.45 5.55
CA PRO A 96 4.54 -0.33 5.48
C PRO A 96 4.07 -0.20 4.02
N ILE A 97 3.11 -1.04 3.61
CA ILE A 97 2.49 -1.00 2.27
C ILE A 97 1.08 -0.44 2.36
N ALA A 98 0.19 -1.07 3.12
CA ALA A 98 -1.20 -0.65 3.27
C ALA A 98 -1.71 -0.92 4.69
N GLY A 99 -2.55 -0.03 5.23
CA GLY A 99 -3.22 -0.21 6.52
C GLY A 99 -2.32 -0.35 7.76
N VAL A 100 -1.02 -0.04 7.64
CA VAL A 100 -0.01 -0.10 8.69
C VAL A 100 0.85 1.15 8.63
N THR A 101 1.19 1.70 9.79
CA THR A 101 2.05 2.88 9.89
C THR A 101 3.53 2.49 10.01
N LEU A 102 4.43 3.43 9.68
CA LEU A 102 5.87 3.23 9.89
C LEU A 102 6.22 3.04 11.37
N ALA A 103 5.47 3.66 12.29
CA ALA A 103 5.65 3.49 13.71
C ALA A 103 5.32 2.06 14.18
N GLU A 104 4.22 1.48 13.69
CA GLU A 104 3.87 0.08 13.94
C GLU A 104 4.95 -0.87 13.37
N CYS A 105 5.44 -0.62 12.16
CA CYS A 105 6.56 -1.40 11.59
C CYS A 105 7.83 -1.29 12.45
N ALA A 106 8.10 -0.13 13.06
CA ALA A 106 9.26 0.05 13.93
C ALA A 106 9.15 -0.78 15.22
N GLU A 107 7.96 -0.86 15.82
CA GLU A 107 7.73 -1.73 17.00
C GLU A 107 7.86 -3.22 16.64
N LEU A 108 7.29 -3.64 15.50
CA LEU A 108 7.45 -5.01 15.00
C LEU A 108 8.93 -5.36 14.74
N ALA A 109 9.69 -4.43 14.14
CA ALA A 109 11.11 -4.61 13.88
C ALA A 109 11.93 -4.75 15.17
N ARG A 110 11.62 -3.97 16.21
CA ARG A 110 12.26 -4.07 17.54
C ARG A 110 11.94 -5.41 18.22
N ALA A 111 10.68 -5.84 18.15
CA ALA A 111 10.26 -7.13 18.68
C ALA A 111 10.97 -8.29 17.98
N LEU A 112 11.04 -8.24 16.63
CA LEU A 112 11.75 -9.21 15.81
C LEU A 112 13.26 -9.23 16.12
N ALA A 113 13.89 -8.06 16.25
CA ALA A 113 15.30 -7.95 16.60
C ALA A 113 15.61 -8.59 17.95
N ARG A 114 14.78 -8.34 18.95
CA ARG A 114 14.88 -8.97 20.27
C ARG A 114 14.74 -10.50 20.17
N ARG A 115 13.73 -10.98 19.46
CA ARG A 115 13.48 -12.42 19.28
C ARG A 115 14.65 -13.13 18.58
N ILE A 116 15.23 -12.52 17.53
CA ILE A 116 16.42 -13.06 16.85
C ILE A 116 17.60 -13.17 17.84
N ALA A 117 17.80 -12.16 18.66
CA ALA A 117 18.87 -12.15 19.65
C ALA A 117 18.67 -13.21 20.74
N ASP A 118 17.46 -13.35 21.25
CA ASP A 118 17.13 -14.25 22.34
C ASP A 118 17.12 -15.73 21.89
N GLU A 119 16.47 -16.04 20.77
CA GLU A 119 16.27 -17.42 20.32
C GLU A 119 17.42 -17.93 19.44
N LEU A 120 17.96 -17.10 18.53
CA LEU A 120 19.04 -17.49 17.61
C LEU A 120 20.43 -17.09 18.10
N ARG A 121 20.51 -16.30 19.17
CA ARG A 121 21.75 -15.81 19.76
C ARG A 121 22.60 -14.99 18.79
N ILE A 122 21.96 -14.27 17.87
CA ILE A 122 22.60 -13.39 16.88
C ILE A 122 22.50 -11.94 17.41
N PRO A 123 23.64 -11.21 17.53
CA PRO A 123 23.61 -9.80 17.91
C PRO A 123 22.82 -8.96 16.88
N THR A 124 21.91 -8.09 17.35
CA THR A 124 21.08 -7.27 16.47
C THR A 124 21.22 -5.78 16.74
N TYR A 125 21.24 -5.00 15.65
CA TYR A 125 21.28 -3.55 15.64
C TYR A 125 20.01 -3.00 15.00
N CYS A 126 19.30 -2.12 15.70
CA CYS A 126 18.11 -1.47 15.16
C CYS A 126 18.48 -0.20 14.38
N TYR A 127 17.93 -0.01 13.18
CA TYR A 127 18.22 1.13 12.32
C TYR A 127 16.97 1.80 11.76
N GLU A 128 17.14 2.96 11.11
CA GLU A 128 16.05 3.82 10.57
C GLU A 128 15.01 4.15 11.64
N ALA A 129 13.71 3.95 11.37
CA ALA A 129 12.63 4.23 12.33
C ALA A 129 12.66 3.33 13.58
N ALA A 130 13.28 2.14 13.50
CA ALA A 130 13.45 1.26 14.64
C ALA A 130 14.63 1.62 15.54
N ALA A 131 15.52 2.53 15.12
CA ALA A 131 16.71 2.92 15.88
C ALA A 131 16.37 3.46 17.28
N PHE A 132 17.14 3.05 18.31
CA PHE A 132 17.04 3.58 19.66
C PHE A 132 17.88 4.85 19.85
N ALA A 133 18.86 5.08 18.97
CA ALA A 133 19.75 6.24 19.02
C ALA A 133 19.77 6.95 17.66
N PRO A 134 19.77 8.31 17.63
CA PRO A 134 19.71 9.09 16.40
C PRO A 134 20.79 8.76 15.38
N GLU A 135 22.01 8.46 15.81
CA GLU A 135 23.15 8.11 14.97
C GLU A 135 22.95 6.78 14.25
N ARG A 136 22.16 5.84 14.81
CA ARG A 136 21.86 4.54 14.24
C ARG A 136 20.73 4.55 13.20
N LYS A 137 20.08 5.69 13.01
CA LYS A 137 19.14 5.86 11.89
C LYS A 137 19.82 5.61 10.55
N ASN A 138 21.11 5.93 10.43
CA ASN A 138 21.87 5.64 9.23
C ASN A 138 22.44 4.21 9.28
N LEU A 139 21.95 3.33 8.42
CA LEU A 139 22.43 1.95 8.28
C LEU A 139 23.96 1.86 8.11
N ALA A 140 24.58 2.82 7.41
CA ALA A 140 26.03 2.83 7.22
C ALA A 140 26.80 2.98 8.54
N VAL A 141 26.22 3.64 9.55
CA VAL A 141 26.82 3.75 10.89
C VAL A 141 26.76 2.39 11.60
N CYS A 142 25.62 1.70 11.51
CA CYS A 142 25.48 0.35 12.07
C CYS A 142 26.48 -0.62 11.43
N ARG A 143 26.73 -0.50 10.13
CA ARG A 143 27.64 -1.34 9.36
C ARG A 143 29.10 -0.91 9.37
N ALA A 144 29.46 0.20 9.99
CA ALA A 144 30.82 0.71 9.94
C ALA A 144 31.84 -0.36 10.32
N GLY A 145 32.85 -0.60 9.44
CA GLY A 145 33.87 -1.64 9.60
C GLY A 145 33.39 -3.07 9.27
N GLU A 146 32.13 -3.25 8.91
CA GLU A 146 31.55 -4.51 8.42
C GLU A 146 31.69 -5.71 9.39
N TYR A 147 31.68 -6.92 8.87
CA TYR A 147 31.87 -8.17 9.65
C TYR A 147 33.22 -8.18 10.36
N GLU A 148 34.26 -7.65 9.73
CA GLU A 148 35.63 -7.64 10.22
C GLU A 148 35.80 -6.80 11.50
N ALA A 149 34.97 -5.80 11.71
CA ALA A 149 34.99 -4.97 12.91
C ALA A 149 34.16 -5.53 14.07
N LEU A 150 33.41 -6.62 13.88
CA LEU A 150 32.53 -7.17 14.93
C LEU A 150 33.26 -7.54 16.23
N PRO A 151 34.48 -8.13 16.21
CA PRO A 151 35.23 -8.42 17.45
C PRO A 151 35.44 -7.17 18.30
N GLU A 152 35.81 -6.06 17.68
CA GLU A 152 36.03 -4.76 18.36
C GLU A 152 34.70 -4.14 18.79
N LYS A 153 33.69 -4.11 17.90
CA LYS A 153 32.36 -3.53 18.19
C LYS A 153 31.66 -4.19 19.37
N LEU A 154 31.76 -5.51 19.47
CA LEU A 154 31.12 -6.26 20.57
C LEU A 154 31.89 -6.15 21.89
N ALA A 155 33.17 -5.76 21.86
CA ALA A 155 33.98 -5.52 23.05
C ALA A 155 33.71 -4.14 23.68
N HIS A 156 33.13 -3.18 22.96
CA HIS A 156 32.96 -1.80 23.41
C HIS A 156 31.47 -1.45 23.61
N THR A 157 31.13 -0.94 24.78
CA THR A 157 29.73 -0.55 25.14
C THR A 157 29.13 0.49 24.20
N ALA A 158 29.93 1.42 23.69
CA ALA A 158 29.47 2.48 22.79
C ALA A 158 29.00 1.95 21.42
N SER A 159 29.54 0.82 20.97
CA SER A 159 29.18 0.15 19.71
C SER A 159 28.40 -1.17 19.91
N ALA A 160 28.01 -1.48 21.16
CA ALA A 160 27.26 -2.69 21.49
C ALA A 160 25.95 -2.78 20.69
N PRO A 161 25.51 -4.00 20.35
CA PRO A 161 24.21 -4.21 19.71
C PRO A 161 23.05 -3.80 20.63
N ASP A 162 21.88 -3.53 20.06
CA ASP A 162 20.69 -3.19 20.84
C ASP A 162 20.15 -4.41 21.60
N PHE A 163 20.30 -5.61 21.01
CA PHE A 163 19.95 -6.86 21.65
C PHE A 163 21.02 -7.94 21.41
N GLY A 164 21.14 -8.88 22.35
CA GLY A 164 22.05 -10.00 22.24
C GLY A 164 23.52 -9.63 22.39
N ALA A 165 23.85 -8.62 23.21
CA ALA A 165 25.23 -8.25 23.52
C ALA A 165 25.98 -9.46 24.11
N ARG A 166 27.08 -9.87 23.44
CA ARG A 166 27.90 -11.02 23.82
C ARG A 166 29.30 -10.90 23.21
N PRO A 167 30.30 -11.62 23.74
CA PRO A 167 31.62 -11.71 23.13
C PRO A 167 31.58 -12.26 21.70
N PHE A 168 32.56 -11.92 20.89
CA PHE A 168 32.74 -12.52 19.57
C PHE A 168 33.22 -13.96 19.72
N ASP A 169 32.30 -14.87 19.90
CA ASP A 169 32.54 -16.30 20.01
C ASP A 169 32.37 -17.01 18.66
N GLU A 170 32.51 -18.34 18.63
CA GLU A 170 32.41 -19.14 17.40
C GLU A 170 31.01 -19.04 16.76
N GLY A 171 29.95 -18.90 17.54
CA GLY A 171 28.60 -18.72 17.05
C GLY A 171 28.45 -17.39 16.29
N VAL A 172 28.90 -16.30 16.89
CA VAL A 172 28.91 -14.97 16.23
C VAL A 172 29.88 -14.93 15.05
N ALA A 173 31.04 -15.59 15.14
CA ALA A 173 31.96 -15.70 14.02
C ALA A 173 31.32 -16.37 12.81
N ARG A 174 30.45 -17.37 13.03
CA ARG A 174 29.72 -18.05 11.96
C ARG A 174 28.59 -17.21 11.39
N THR A 175 27.73 -16.63 12.23
CA THR A 175 26.52 -15.93 11.80
C THR A 175 26.72 -14.44 11.54
N GLY A 176 27.71 -13.81 12.17
CA GLY A 176 27.84 -12.36 12.23
C GLY A 176 26.74 -11.73 13.08
N ALA A 177 26.39 -10.49 12.74
CA ALA A 177 25.32 -9.71 13.36
C ALA A 177 24.32 -9.24 12.30
N THR A 178 23.07 -8.98 12.71
CA THR A 178 21.99 -8.59 11.80
C THR A 178 21.53 -7.16 12.11
N THR A 179 21.31 -6.35 11.07
CA THR A 179 20.64 -5.05 11.21
C THR A 179 19.13 -5.22 10.92
N VAL A 180 18.29 -4.86 11.87
CA VAL A 180 16.83 -4.94 11.77
C VAL A 180 16.25 -3.53 11.82
N GLY A 181 15.35 -3.18 10.91
CA GLY A 181 14.84 -1.83 10.87
C GLY A 181 13.44 -1.70 10.28
N ALA A 182 12.93 -0.48 10.34
CA ALA A 182 11.72 -0.10 9.64
C ALA A 182 12.00 1.17 8.84
N ARG A 183 11.60 1.19 7.58
CA ARG A 183 11.77 2.32 6.67
C ARG A 183 10.55 2.48 5.78
N ASP A 184 10.40 3.66 5.16
CA ASP A 184 9.37 3.84 4.13
C ASP A 184 9.77 3.08 2.84
N PHE A 185 8.82 2.97 1.92
CA PHE A 185 9.02 2.27 0.66
C PHE A 185 10.07 3.00 -0.19
N LEU A 186 10.96 2.22 -0.79
CA LEU A 186 11.94 2.73 -1.74
C LEU A 186 11.48 2.42 -3.17
N ILE A 187 11.37 3.46 -4.00
CA ILE A 187 11.11 3.31 -5.43
C ILE A 187 12.40 3.55 -6.21
N ALA A 188 12.80 2.56 -7.00
CA ALA A 188 13.82 2.73 -8.02
C ALA A 188 13.13 3.12 -9.34
N VAL A 189 13.49 4.29 -9.89
CA VAL A 189 12.88 4.84 -11.10
C VAL A 189 13.94 5.45 -12.01
N ASN A 190 13.86 5.18 -13.29
CA ASN A 190 14.72 5.74 -14.33
C ASN A 190 13.92 6.70 -15.21
N PHE A 191 14.41 7.91 -15.42
CA PHE A 191 13.81 8.90 -16.32
C PHE A 191 14.54 8.88 -17.66
N ASN A 192 13.83 8.54 -18.74
CA ASN A 192 14.34 8.40 -20.08
C ASN A 192 14.55 9.78 -20.71
N LEU A 193 15.69 10.02 -21.32
CA LEU A 193 16.03 11.31 -21.91
C LEU A 193 16.21 11.19 -23.41
N ASN A 194 15.76 12.18 -24.17
CA ASN A 194 15.99 12.27 -25.62
C ASN A 194 17.44 12.67 -25.96
N THR A 195 18.42 12.12 -25.26
CA THR A 195 19.84 12.40 -25.49
C THR A 195 20.69 11.17 -25.19
N THR A 196 21.87 11.09 -25.82
CA THR A 196 22.90 10.09 -25.49
C THR A 196 23.94 10.63 -24.50
N SER A 197 23.80 11.89 -24.07
CA SER A 197 24.79 12.58 -23.23
C SER A 197 24.66 12.21 -21.75
N THR A 198 25.48 11.30 -21.28
CA THR A 198 25.65 10.98 -19.85
C THR A 198 26.00 12.23 -19.01
N ARG A 199 26.74 13.20 -19.60
CA ARG A 199 27.05 14.45 -18.91
C ARG A 199 25.79 15.28 -18.61
N ARG A 200 24.81 15.34 -19.53
CA ARG A 200 23.53 16.04 -19.31
C ARG A 200 22.67 15.30 -18.30
N ALA A 201 22.59 13.97 -18.40
CA ALA A 201 21.88 13.14 -17.43
C ALA A 201 22.45 13.31 -16.01
N ASN A 202 23.79 13.29 -15.84
CA ASN A 202 24.42 13.56 -14.55
C ASN A 202 24.17 14.98 -14.04
N ALA A 203 24.16 15.98 -14.92
CA ALA A 203 23.86 17.34 -14.51
C ALA A 203 22.44 17.50 -13.96
N ILE A 204 21.45 16.81 -14.57
CA ILE A 204 20.07 16.75 -14.07
C ILE A 204 20.03 15.99 -12.74
N ALA A 205 20.64 14.80 -12.67
CA ALA A 205 20.69 13.97 -11.46
C ALA A 205 21.25 14.73 -10.27
N PHE A 206 22.31 15.52 -10.47
CA PHE A 206 22.97 16.28 -9.41
C PHE A 206 22.18 17.54 -8.99
N ASP A 207 21.31 18.06 -9.82
CA ASP A 207 20.40 19.14 -9.45
C ASP A 207 19.24 18.66 -8.58
N VAL A 208 18.81 17.41 -8.77
CA VAL A 208 17.62 16.90 -8.09
C VAL A 208 17.95 16.12 -6.84
N ARG A 209 18.98 15.26 -6.82
CA ARG A 209 19.30 14.40 -5.66
C ARG A 209 19.60 15.19 -4.39
N GLU A 210 19.18 14.70 -3.22
CA GLU A 210 19.34 15.39 -1.93
C GLU A 210 20.77 15.88 -1.65
N LYS A 211 21.78 15.06 -1.92
CA LYS A 211 23.20 15.46 -1.76
C LYS A 211 23.60 16.62 -2.66
N GLY A 212 22.91 16.81 -3.79
CA GLY A 212 23.20 17.87 -4.75
C GLY A 212 24.57 17.76 -5.42
N ARG A 213 25.23 18.91 -5.62
CA ARG A 213 26.51 19.04 -6.29
C ARG A 213 27.47 19.97 -5.54
N PRO A 214 28.80 19.88 -5.76
CA PRO A 214 29.73 20.87 -5.30
C PRO A 214 29.47 22.23 -5.97
N VAL A 215 29.54 23.31 -5.18
CA VAL A 215 29.56 24.70 -5.66
C VAL A 215 30.83 24.91 -6.46
N ARG A 216 30.72 25.60 -7.59
CA ARG A 216 31.88 25.92 -8.46
C ARG A 216 31.93 27.41 -8.79
N GLU A 217 33.12 27.96 -8.89
CA GLU A 217 33.36 29.33 -9.33
C GLU A 217 33.18 29.44 -10.85
N GLY A 218 32.47 30.45 -11.31
CA GLY A 218 32.24 30.70 -12.72
C GLY A 218 31.31 29.64 -13.36
N ASN A 219 31.84 28.70 -14.13
CA ASN A 219 31.05 27.68 -14.79
C ASN A 219 30.60 26.58 -13.81
N PRO A 220 29.27 26.32 -13.65
CA PRO A 220 28.76 25.37 -12.68
C PRO A 220 29.13 23.91 -12.94
N ILE A 221 29.71 23.60 -14.12
CA ILE A 221 30.09 22.23 -14.51
C ILE A 221 31.60 22.06 -14.52
N THR A 222 32.36 23.04 -15.04
CA THR A 222 33.80 22.93 -15.28
C THR A 222 34.62 23.86 -14.39
N GLY A 223 33.99 24.79 -13.66
CA GLY A 223 34.65 25.72 -12.76
C GLY A 223 35.35 25.04 -11.59
N ARG A 224 36.23 25.76 -10.93
CA ARG A 224 36.94 25.29 -9.75
C ARG A 224 35.94 25.02 -8.61
N VAL A 225 36.09 23.89 -7.93
CA VAL A 225 35.25 23.55 -6.77
C VAL A 225 35.58 24.48 -5.61
N VAL A 226 34.56 25.15 -5.07
CA VAL A 226 34.68 25.97 -3.83
C VAL A 226 34.85 25.03 -2.65
N LYS A 227 35.83 25.31 -1.79
CA LYS A 227 36.10 24.52 -0.59
C LYS A 227 35.86 25.38 0.64
N ASP A 228 35.42 24.74 1.73
CA ASP A 228 35.31 25.34 3.05
C ASP A 228 36.68 25.49 3.74
N ALA A 229 36.71 26.05 4.93
CA ALA A 229 37.93 26.24 5.72
C ALA A 229 38.64 24.92 6.10
N ALA A 230 37.91 23.79 6.09
CA ALA A 230 38.46 22.46 6.35
C ALA A 230 38.94 21.76 5.07
N GLY A 231 38.81 22.41 3.89
CA GLY A 231 39.20 21.86 2.60
C GLY A 231 38.14 20.96 1.94
N ASN A 232 36.95 20.81 2.51
CA ASN A 232 35.87 20.04 1.95
C ASN A 232 35.11 20.83 0.88
N PRO A 233 34.57 20.18 -0.17
CA PRO A 233 33.70 20.83 -1.13
C PRO A 233 32.45 21.44 -0.48
N VAL A 234 32.20 22.72 -0.72
CA VAL A 234 30.93 23.36 -0.37
C VAL A 234 29.84 22.76 -1.27
N MET A 235 28.81 22.15 -0.67
CA MET A 235 27.75 21.51 -1.40
C MET A 235 26.54 22.42 -1.57
N GLN A 236 25.98 22.45 -2.77
CA GLN A 236 24.65 22.99 -3.05
C GLN A 236 23.67 21.80 -3.02
N PRO A 237 22.73 21.75 -2.06
CA PRO A 237 21.73 20.69 -2.02
C PRO A 237 20.93 20.63 -3.31
N GLY A 238 20.46 19.44 -3.68
CA GLY A 238 19.50 19.27 -4.76
C GLY A 238 18.06 19.59 -4.29
N THR A 239 17.14 19.53 -5.22
CA THR A 239 15.77 20.00 -4.99
C THR A 239 14.82 18.94 -4.43
N LEU A 240 15.20 17.66 -4.47
CA LEU A 240 14.38 16.54 -3.99
C LEU A 240 14.99 15.91 -2.74
N PRO A 241 14.36 16.06 -1.57
CA PRO A 241 14.79 15.35 -0.37
C PRO A 241 14.59 13.83 -0.51
N ALA A 242 15.27 13.05 0.31
CA ALA A 242 15.17 11.59 0.32
C ALA A 242 15.37 10.95 -1.07
N THR A 243 16.25 11.49 -1.90
CA THR A 243 16.57 10.93 -3.22
C THR A 243 18.07 10.76 -3.43
N LYS A 244 18.42 9.69 -4.14
CA LYS A 244 19.77 9.46 -4.68
C LYS A 244 19.62 9.33 -6.18
N ALA A 245 20.44 10.00 -6.97
CA ALA A 245 20.38 9.94 -8.43
C ALA A 245 21.75 10.04 -9.08
N ILE A 246 21.85 9.38 -10.23
CA ILE A 246 23.01 9.40 -11.12
C ILE A 246 22.52 9.36 -12.56
N GLY A 247 23.30 9.95 -13.50
CA GLY A 247 23.05 9.82 -14.92
C GLY A 247 23.88 8.68 -15.52
N GLY A 248 23.27 7.91 -16.42
CA GLY A 248 23.90 6.81 -17.15
C GLY A 248 23.48 6.79 -18.62
N PHE A 249 24.22 6.04 -19.44
CA PHE A 249 23.82 5.67 -20.81
C PHE A 249 23.41 4.20 -20.80
N ILE A 250 22.28 3.88 -21.38
CA ILE A 250 21.77 2.52 -21.46
C ILE A 250 21.88 2.04 -22.90
N GLU A 251 22.79 1.12 -23.14
CA GLU A 251 23.10 0.61 -24.49
C GLU A 251 21.89 -0.09 -25.12
N GLU A 252 21.13 -0.85 -24.32
CA GLU A 252 19.91 -1.55 -24.76
C GLU A 252 18.89 -0.60 -25.42
N TYR A 253 18.77 0.61 -24.90
CA TYR A 253 17.79 1.60 -25.39
C TYR A 253 18.41 2.71 -26.23
N GLY A 254 19.74 2.81 -26.28
CA GLY A 254 20.44 3.85 -27.02
C GLY A 254 20.21 5.27 -26.48
N ILE A 255 19.84 5.43 -25.22
CA ILE A 255 19.51 6.71 -24.58
C ILE A 255 20.24 6.89 -23.25
N ALA A 256 20.39 8.12 -22.82
CA ALA A 256 20.79 8.43 -21.46
C ALA A 256 19.56 8.47 -20.54
N GLN A 257 19.76 8.01 -19.30
CA GLN A 257 18.74 8.02 -18.24
C GLN A 257 19.26 8.76 -16.99
N VAL A 258 18.33 9.35 -16.25
CA VAL A 258 18.54 9.69 -14.84
C VAL A 258 18.00 8.53 -14.01
N SER A 259 18.90 7.72 -13.44
CA SER A 259 18.54 6.65 -12.51
C SER A 259 18.42 7.23 -11.09
N MET A 260 17.28 7.01 -10.45
CA MET A 260 16.95 7.58 -9.14
C MET A 260 16.40 6.51 -8.20
N ASN A 261 16.86 6.55 -6.95
CA ASN A 261 16.21 5.89 -5.84
C ASN A 261 15.52 6.95 -4.97
N ILE A 262 14.21 6.89 -4.89
CA ILE A 262 13.41 7.64 -3.92
C ILE A 262 13.38 6.77 -2.66
N THR A 263 14.07 7.20 -1.60
CA THR A 263 14.27 6.42 -0.38
C THR A 263 13.16 6.60 0.66
N ASP A 264 12.28 7.58 0.42
CA ASP A 264 11.12 7.89 1.26
C ASP A 264 10.06 8.58 0.37
N ILE A 265 9.03 7.82 -0.02
CA ILE A 265 7.98 8.30 -0.93
C ILE A 265 7.00 9.27 -0.27
N SER A 266 6.98 9.34 1.06
CA SER A 266 6.17 10.33 1.80
C SER A 266 6.81 11.73 1.75
N ARG A 267 8.15 11.82 1.63
CA ARG A 267 8.89 13.07 1.49
C ARG A 267 9.03 13.51 0.02
N THR A 268 9.23 12.57 -0.87
CA THR A 268 9.29 12.83 -2.31
C THR A 268 8.41 11.83 -3.06
N PRO A 269 7.13 12.18 -3.31
CA PRO A 269 6.24 11.36 -4.11
C PRO A 269 6.75 11.20 -5.55
N LEU A 270 6.40 10.07 -6.18
CA LEU A 270 6.86 9.73 -7.54
C LEU A 270 6.56 10.82 -8.58
N HIS A 271 5.36 11.40 -8.55
CA HIS A 271 4.96 12.49 -9.46
C HIS A 271 5.75 13.78 -9.24
N ALA A 272 6.13 14.09 -7.99
CA ALA A 272 6.95 15.26 -7.69
C ALA A 272 8.39 15.07 -8.23
N ALA A 273 8.93 13.85 -8.09
CA ALA A 273 10.22 13.51 -8.69
C ALA A 273 10.18 13.63 -10.22
N PHE A 274 9.11 13.12 -10.85
CA PHE A 274 8.92 13.21 -12.31
C PHE A 274 8.88 14.67 -12.81
N ASP A 275 8.02 15.50 -12.24
CA ASP A 275 7.88 16.90 -12.65
C ASP A 275 9.18 17.69 -12.45
N GLU A 276 9.91 17.46 -11.34
CA GLU A 276 11.16 18.16 -11.07
C GLU A 276 12.27 17.73 -12.04
N VAL A 277 12.37 16.43 -12.36
CA VAL A 277 13.32 15.95 -13.38
C VAL A 277 12.98 16.52 -14.75
N CYS A 278 11.70 16.56 -15.15
CA CYS A 278 11.25 17.21 -16.38
C CYS A 278 11.68 18.68 -16.41
N ARG A 279 11.41 19.44 -15.36
CA ARG A 279 11.78 20.86 -15.25
C ARG A 279 13.28 21.10 -15.38
N LYS A 280 14.10 20.23 -14.74
CA LYS A 280 15.57 20.34 -14.83
C LYS A 280 16.11 19.90 -16.19
N ALA A 281 15.43 18.96 -16.85
CA ALA A 281 15.77 18.54 -18.21
C ALA A 281 15.47 19.65 -19.23
N ASP A 282 14.26 20.23 -19.19
CA ASP A 282 13.83 21.32 -20.06
C ASP A 282 14.76 22.53 -19.96
N ALA A 283 15.19 22.91 -18.76
CA ALA A 283 16.18 23.97 -18.54
C ALA A 283 17.54 23.71 -19.21
N ARG A 284 17.78 22.51 -19.72
CA ARG A 284 19.00 22.07 -20.43
C ARG A 284 18.76 21.72 -21.89
N GLY A 285 17.57 21.99 -22.40
CA GLY A 285 17.16 21.62 -23.75
C GLY A 285 17.07 20.09 -23.95
N VAL A 286 16.78 19.35 -22.87
CA VAL A 286 16.59 17.90 -22.89
C VAL A 286 15.16 17.61 -22.46
N ARG A 287 14.51 16.63 -23.08
CA ARG A 287 13.16 16.20 -22.76
C ARG A 287 13.19 14.85 -22.07
N VAL A 288 12.38 14.68 -21.03
CA VAL A 288 12.01 13.36 -20.50
C VAL A 288 10.97 12.76 -21.43
N THR A 289 11.25 11.60 -22.02
CA THR A 289 10.34 10.91 -22.94
C THR A 289 9.38 9.97 -22.22
N GLY A 290 9.82 9.41 -21.11
CA GLY A 290 9.06 8.52 -20.26
C GLY A 290 9.86 8.09 -19.03
N THR A 291 9.32 7.12 -18.30
CA THR A 291 9.96 6.57 -17.10
C THR A 291 9.89 5.05 -17.08
N GLU A 292 10.84 4.45 -16.39
CA GLU A 292 10.89 3.02 -16.12
C GLU A 292 10.87 2.80 -14.60
N LEU A 293 9.84 2.13 -14.09
CA LEU A 293 9.82 1.65 -12.71
C LEU A 293 10.57 0.32 -12.61
N VAL A 294 11.57 0.28 -11.74
CA VAL A 294 12.36 -0.93 -11.49
C VAL A 294 11.80 -1.65 -10.27
N GLY A 295 11.39 -2.90 -10.45
CA GLY A 295 10.73 -3.68 -9.39
C GLY A 295 9.25 -3.35 -9.22
N LEU A 296 8.77 -3.52 -7.99
CA LEU A 296 7.36 -3.35 -7.62
C LEU A 296 7.13 -2.00 -6.95
N VAL A 297 5.87 -1.56 -6.95
CA VAL A 297 5.46 -0.30 -6.30
C VAL A 297 4.18 -0.50 -5.48
N PRO A 298 4.00 0.23 -4.36
CA PRO A 298 2.73 0.22 -3.65
C PRO A 298 1.68 1.01 -4.46
N LYS A 299 0.45 0.55 -4.44
CA LYS A 299 -0.70 1.14 -5.14
C LYS A 299 -0.81 2.66 -4.88
N ARG A 300 -0.59 3.07 -3.62
CA ARG A 300 -0.64 4.49 -3.23
C ARG A 300 0.24 5.39 -4.11
N ALA A 301 1.41 4.93 -4.54
CA ALA A 301 2.34 5.74 -5.34
C ALA A 301 1.76 6.09 -6.72
N LEU A 302 1.05 5.16 -7.37
CA LEU A 302 0.39 5.39 -8.66
C LEU A 302 -0.93 6.16 -8.50
N VAL A 303 -1.72 5.86 -7.47
CA VAL A 303 -2.98 6.57 -7.19
C VAL A 303 -2.72 8.04 -6.86
N GLU A 304 -1.75 8.34 -6.01
CA GLU A 304 -1.34 9.72 -5.70
C GLU A 304 -0.85 10.45 -6.95
N ALA A 305 -0.02 9.79 -7.79
CA ALA A 305 0.46 10.35 -9.05
C ALA A 305 -0.70 10.64 -10.02
N GLY A 306 -1.63 9.71 -10.20
CA GLY A 306 -2.79 9.88 -11.07
C GLY A 306 -3.69 11.02 -10.62
N LYS A 307 -4.01 11.11 -9.34
CA LYS A 307 -4.76 12.23 -8.75
C LYS A 307 -4.02 13.57 -8.94
N TYR A 308 -2.72 13.59 -8.74
CA TYR A 308 -1.91 14.78 -8.99
C TYR A 308 -2.04 15.28 -10.43
N PHE A 309 -1.90 14.39 -11.42
CA PHE A 309 -2.00 14.77 -12.84
C PHE A 309 -3.42 15.15 -13.24
N LEU A 310 -4.46 14.54 -12.66
CA LEU A 310 -5.85 14.96 -12.86
C LEU A 310 -6.07 16.39 -12.33
N ARG A 311 -5.62 16.69 -11.09
CA ARG A 311 -5.71 18.06 -10.51
C ARG A 311 -4.95 19.08 -11.36
N LYS A 312 -3.76 18.72 -11.85
CA LYS A 312 -2.97 19.58 -12.74
C LYS A 312 -3.71 19.93 -14.03
N GLN A 313 -4.57 19.04 -14.50
CA GLN A 313 -5.46 19.24 -15.66
C GLN A 313 -6.80 19.90 -15.29
N ARG A 314 -7.02 20.24 -14.02
CA ARG A 314 -8.32 20.69 -13.46
C ARG A 314 -9.45 19.70 -13.74
N ARG A 315 -9.17 18.41 -13.60
CA ARG A 315 -10.11 17.32 -13.77
C ARG A 315 -10.46 16.67 -12.45
N SER A 316 -11.69 16.18 -12.34
CA SER A 316 -12.15 15.42 -11.17
C SER A 316 -11.22 14.25 -10.87
N THR A 317 -10.89 14.09 -9.61
CA THR A 317 -10.16 12.94 -9.06
C THR A 317 -11.11 11.86 -8.50
N GLY A 318 -12.42 12.12 -8.51
CA GLY A 318 -13.47 11.19 -8.09
C GLY A 318 -13.88 10.25 -9.23
N VAL A 319 -12.93 9.62 -9.89
CA VAL A 319 -13.12 8.62 -10.94
C VAL A 319 -12.66 7.25 -10.44
N ALA A 320 -12.93 6.18 -11.19
CA ALA A 320 -12.51 4.84 -10.82
C ALA A 320 -10.98 4.74 -10.63
N GLU A 321 -10.53 3.88 -9.71
CA GLU A 321 -9.11 3.69 -9.40
C GLU A 321 -8.30 3.30 -10.64
N GLU A 322 -8.83 2.44 -11.49
CA GLU A 322 -8.19 2.01 -12.75
C GLU A 322 -7.91 3.21 -13.68
N GLU A 323 -8.86 4.16 -13.75
CA GLU A 323 -8.67 5.40 -14.54
C GLU A 323 -7.59 6.28 -13.93
N ILE A 324 -7.54 6.40 -12.60
CA ILE A 324 -6.49 7.16 -11.89
C ILE A 324 -5.12 6.55 -12.19
N VAL A 325 -4.98 5.24 -12.07
CA VAL A 325 -3.73 4.52 -12.37
C VAL A 325 -3.36 4.66 -13.84
N ARG A 326 -4.32 4.56 -14.77
CA ARG A 326 -4.11 4.77 -16.20
C ARG A 326 -3.58 6.17 -16.49
N ILE A 327 -4.11 7.20 -15.82
CA ILE A 327 -3.61 8.57 -15.95
C ILE A 327 -2.18 8.70 -15.42
N ALA A 328 -1.83 8.04 -14.33
CA ALA A 328 -0.45 8.02 -13.82
C ALA A 328 0.51 7.40 -14.85
N VAL A 329 0.16 6.23 -15.39
CA VAL A 329 0.96 5.51 -16.40
C VAL A 329 1.20 6.41 -17.62
N LYS A 330 0.14 7.01 -18.17
CA LYS A 330 0.25 7.88 -19.36
C LYS A 330 0.97 9.19 -19.09
N SER A 331 0.74 9.82 -17.94
CA SER A 331 1.37 11.12 -17.63
C SER A 331 2.87 11.01 -17.41
N MET A 332 3.33 9.90 -16.82
CA MET A 332 4.75 9.67 -16.59
C MET A 332 5.42 8.85 -17.70
N GLY A 333 4.67 8.34 -18.68
CA GLY A 333 5.21 7.51 -19.76
C GLY A 333 5.84 6.23 -19.22
N LEU A 334 5.15 5.52 -18.32
CA LEU A 334 5.66 4.26 -17.76
C LEU A 334 5.70 3.14 -18.81
N ASP A 335 4.96 3.30 -19.89
CA ASP A 335 4.89 2.39 -21.03
C ASP A 335 5.73 2.85 -22.25
N ASP A 336 6.70 3.77 -22.04
CA ASP A 336 7.54 4.33 -23.12
C ASP A 336 8.48 3.28 -23.75
N LEU A 337 9.24 2.55 -22.95
CA LEU A 337 10.22 1.58 -23.42
C LEU A 337 9.68 0.16 -23.51
N LYS A 338 8.81 -0.22 -22.60
CA LYS A 338 8.20 -1.56 -22.48
C LYS A 338 6.76 -1.42 -22.01
N PRO A 339 5.86 -2.35 -22.37
CA PRO A 339 4.52 -2.37 -21.81
C PRO A 339 4.56 -2.36 -20.28
N PHE A 340 3.72 -1.55 -19.66
CA PHE A 340 3.57 -1.48 -18.21
C PHE A 340 2.19 -2.02 -17.81
N ASP A 341 2.18 -3.17 -17.16
CA ASP A 341 0.95 -3.76 -16.62
C ASP A 341 0.87 -3.49 -15.11
N PRO A 342 -0.08 -2.66 -14.64
CA PRO A 342 -0.28 -2.44 -13.21
C PRO A 342 -0.55 -3.73 -12.42
N ALA A 343 -1.20 -4.74 -13.02
CA ALA A 343 -1.50 -6.01 -12.36
C ALA A 343 -0.23 -6.79 -11.99
N GLU A 344 0.87 -6.59 -12.73
CA GLU A 344 2.17 -7.24 -12.50
C GLU A 344 3.15 -6.37 -11.68
N LYS A 345 2.85 -5.07 -11.52
CA LYS A 345 3.78 -4.10 -10.92
C LYS A 345 3.30 -3.53 -9.59
N VAL A 346 2.00 -3.59 -9.32
CA VAL A 346 1.42 -3.08 -8.07
C VAL A 346 1.28 -4.21 -7.06
N ILE A 347 1.90 -4.03 -5.90
CA ILE A 347 1.97 -5.06 -4.84
C ILE A 347 0.57 -5.53 -4.43
N GLU A 348 -0.35 -4.61 -4.19
CA GLU A 348 -1.72 -4.92 -3.77
C GLU A 348 -2.48 -5.71 -4.84
N TYR A 349 -2.32 -5.38 -6.12
CA TYR A 349 -2.97 -6.12 -7.21
C TYR A 349 -2.40 -7.54 -7.37
N LEU A 350 -1.09 -7.71 -7.18
CA LEU A 350 -0.48 -9.04 -7.15
C LEU A 350 -1.05 -9.92 -6.03
N LEU A 351 -1.30 -9.34 -4.85
CA LEU A 351 -1.89 -10.07 -3.72
C LEU A 351 -3.36 -10.42 -3.97
N GLU A 352 -4.11 -9.52 -4.56
CA GLU A 352 -5.52 -9.73 -4.91
C GLU A 352 -5.70 -10.83 -5.97
N ALA A 353 -4.79 -10.91 -6.95
CA ALA A 353 -4.87 -11.88 -8.05
C ALA A 353 -4.74 -13.36 -7.61
N GLU A 354 -4.12 -13.63 -6.45
CA GLU A 354 -3.93 -15.01 -5.95
C GLU A 354 -5.10 -15.56 -5.16
N VAL A 355 -6.03 -14.71 -4.77
CA VAL A 355 -7.23 -15.17 -4.06
C VAL A 355 -8.35 -15.35 -5.09
N PRO A 356 -8.57 -16.56 -5.64
CA PRO A 356 -9.70 -16.80 -6.53
C PRO A 356 -10.99 -16.81 -5.70
N LYS A 357 -11.35 -15.67 -5.13
CA LYS A 357 -12.70 -15.46 -4.63
C LYS A 357 -13.54 -15.09 -5.84
N LYS A 358 -14.47 -15.96 -6.21
CA LYS A 358 -15.54 -15.64 -7.13
C LYS A 358 -16.42 -14.60 -6.43
N ARG A 359 -15.99 -13.31 -6.48
CA ARG A 359 -16.71 -12.23 -5.84
C ARG A 359 -18.00 -11.97 -6.60
N LEU A 360 -19.07 -11.68 -5.88
CA LEU A 360 -20.36 -11.33 -6.48
C LEU A 360 -20.26 -10.07 -7.33
N ILE A 361 -19.44 -9.09 -6.88
CA ILE A 361 -19.22 -7.83 -7.59
C ILE A 361 -18.46 -7.97 -8.92
N ASP A 362 -17.76 -9.09 -9.17
CA ASP A 362 -17.08 -9.38 -10.43
C ASP A 362 -18.00 -10.02 -11.48
N MET A 363 -19.23 -10.35 -11.12
CA MET A 363 -20.21 -10.92 -12.03
C MET A 363 -20.76 -9.85 -12.98
N THR A 364 -21.10 -10.25 -14.20
CA THR A 364 -21.89 -9.38 -15.08
C THR A 364 -23.26 -9.11 -14.44
N CYS A 365 -23.89 -7.97 -14.74
CA CYS A 365 -25.24 -7.65 -14.24
C CYS A 365 -26.24 -8.79 -14.49
N LYS A 366 -26.13 -9.45 -15.67
CA LYS A 366 -26.99 -10.60 -16.03
C LYS A 366 -26.69 -11.79 -15.11
N ALA A 367 -25.42 -12.17 -14.97
CA ALA A 367 -25.03 -13.32 -14.15
C ALA A 367 -25.39 -13.11 -12.68
N PHE A 368 -25.21 -11.89 -12.15
CA PHE A 368 -25.59 -11.54 -10.78
C PHE A 368 -27.11 -11.69 -10.55
N ALA A 369 -27.92 -11.23 -11.50
CA ALA A 369 -29.37 -11.38 -11.41
C ALA A 369 -29.82 -12.84 -11.52
N GLU A 370 -29.19 -13.63 -12.41
CA GLU A 370 -29.50 -15.07 -12.60
C GLU A 370 -29.08 -15.87 -11.36
N GLU A 371 -27.92 -15.58 -10.74
CA GLU A 371 -27.48 -16.20 -9.49
C GLU A 371 -28.43 -15.86 -8.33
N THR A 372 -28.88 -14.59 -8.24
CA THR A 372 -29.89 -14.17 -7.25
C THR A 372 -31.20 -14.90 -7.39
N ALA A 373 -31.60 -15.25 -8.62
CA ALA A 373 -32.84 -15.98 -8.93
C ALA A 373 -32.71 -17.49 -8.74
N SER A 374 -31.53 -18.01 -8.46
CA SER A 374 -31.27 -19.45 -8.32
C SER A 374 -31.59 -19.97 -6.90
N GLU A 375 -31.34 -21.26 -6.68
CA GLU A 375 -31.40 -21.88 -5.35
C GLU A 375 -30.16 -21.60 -4.48
N SER A 376 -29.21 -20.79 -4.96
CA SER A 376 -28.03 -20.39 -4.23
C SER A 376 -28.40 -19.57 -2.97
N PRO A 377 -27.80 -19.84 -1.81
CA PRO A 377 -28.06 -19.05 -0.62
C PRO A 377 -27.48 -17.62 -0.68
N ALA A 378 -26.66 -17.33 -1.69
CA ALA A 378 -26.05 -16.03 -1.95
C ALA A 378 -25.97 -15.76 -3.47
N PRO A 379 -26.22 -14.50 -3.93
CA PRO A 379 -26.47 -13.30 -3.13
C PRO A 379 -27.87 -13.28 -2.50
N GLY A 380 -27.92 -12.91 -1.21
CA GLY A 380 -29.17 -12.72 -0.47
C GLY A 380 -29.60 -11.24 -0.40
N GLY A 381 -30.65 -10.98 0.41
CA GLY A 381 -31.21 -9.64 0.57
C GLY A 381 -30.22 -8.58 1.08
N GLY A 382 -29.25 -8.96 1.90
CA GLY A 382 -28.21 -8.05 2.41
C GLY A 382 -27.23 -7.64 1.31
N SER A 383 -26.74 -8.60 0.51
CA SER A 383 -25.90 -8.32 -0.67
C SER A 383 -26.62 -7.41 -1.67
N ILE A 384 -27.90 -7.67 -1.94
CA ILE A 384 -28.73 -6.83 -2.84
C ILE A 384 -28.89 -5.42 -2.27
N ALA A 385 -29.15 -5.28 -0.95
CA ALA A 385 -29.26 -3.99 -0.30
C ALA A 385 -27.96 -3.18 -0.45
N ALA A 386 -26.80 -3.80 -0.21
CA ALA A 386 -25.50 -3.16 -0.39
C ALA A 386 -25.29 -2.72 -1.85
N TYR A 387 -25.65 -3.55 -2.83
CA TYR A 387 -25.50 -3.21 -4.24
C TYR A 387 -26.42 -2.09 -4.69
N MET A 388 -27.67 -2.04 -4.21
CA MET A 388 -28.57 -0.89 -4.44
C MET A 388 -27.96 0.41 -3.90
N GLY A 389 -27.38 0.38 -2.70
CA GLY A 389 -26.68 1.53 -2.15
C GLY A 389 -25.47 1.95 -2.99
N ALA A 390 -24.70 0.99 -3.50
CA ALA A 390 -23.59 1.23 -4.40
C ALA A 390 -24.02 1.93 -5.69
N LEU A 391 -25.13 1.51 -6.29
CA LEU A 391 -25.69 2.16 -7.49
C LEU A 391 -26.18 3.59 -7.18
N GLY A 392 -26.75 3.83 -6.00
CA GLY A 392 -27.11 5.16 -5.53
C GLY A 392 -25.90 6.09 -5.40
N ALA A 393 -24.81 5.59 -4.79
CA ALA A 393 -23.54 6.31 -4.69
C ALA A 393 -22.93 6.59 -6.07
N ALA A 394 -22.99 5.60 -6.98
CA ALA A 394 -22.50 5.74 -8.36
C ALA A 394 -23.22 6.86 -9.11
N LEU A 395 -24.55 6.95 -9.00
CA LEU A 395 -25.34 8.02 -9.63
C LEU A 395 -24.98 9.39 -9.08
N GLY A 396 -24.88 9.54 -7.75
CA GLY A 396 -24.43 10.79 -7.14
C GLY A 396 -23.04 11.20 -7.60
N THR A 397 -22.11 10.24 -7.68
CA THR A 397 -20.74 10.44 -8.18
C THR A 397 -20.74 10.85 -9.67
N MET A 398 -21.57 10.21 -10.48
CA MET A 398 -21.71 10.55 -11.90
C MET A 398 -22.17 12.01 -12.08
N VAL A 399 -23.19 12.44 -11.34
CA VAL A 399 -23.66 13.82 -11.41
C VAL A 399 -22.56 14.80 -11.00
N ALA A 400 -21.80 14.49 -9.96
CA ALA A 400 -20.66 15.30 -9.51
C ALA A 400 -19.57 15.39 -10.60
N ASN A 401 -19.19 14.27 -11.22
CA ASN A 401 -18.22 14.27 -12.32
C ASN A 401 -18.69 15.05 -13.54
N LEU A 402 -19.96 14.91 -13.92
CA LEU A 402 -20.54 15.68 -15.03
C LEU A 402 -20.59 17.18 -14.71
N SER A 403 -20.82 17.55 -13.45
CA SER A 403 -20.81 18.93 -12.99
C SER A 403 -19.40 19.54 -13.00
N SER A 404 -18.40 18.77 -12.56
CA SER A 404 -16.98 19.17 -12.57
C SER A 404 -16.45 19.53 -13.96
N HIS A 405 -17.05 18.98 -15.02
CA HIS A 405 -16.62 19.21 -16.41
C HIS A 405 -17.62 20.02 -17.24
N LYS A 406 -18.61 20.59 -16.60
CA LYS A 406 -19.62 21.38 -17.29
C LYS A 406 -19.03 22.69 -17.79
N ALA A 407 -19.16 22.97 -19.07
CA ALA A 407 -18.73 24.23 -19.69
C ALA A 407 -19.31 25.45 -18.97
N GLY A 408 -18.48 26.42 -18.64
CA GLY A 408 -18.85 27.60 -17.86
C GLY A 408 -18.89 27.42 -16.34
N TRP A 409 -18.51 26.23 -15.84
CA TRP A 409 -18.34 25.93 -14.42
C TRP A 409 -16.89 25.63 -14.04
N ASP A 410 -15.96 26.10 -14.85
CA ASP A 410 -14.53 25.81 -14.72
C ASP A 410 -13.94 26.21 -13.36
N ASP A 411 -14.51 27.22 -12.68
CA ASP A 411 -14.06 27.64 -11.35
C ASP A 411 -14.64 26.79 -10.20
N ARG A 412 -15.62 25.92 -10.50
CA ARG A 412 -16.26 25.01 -9.53
C ARG A 412 -15.81 23.56 -9.67
N TRP A 413 -14.85 23.26 -10.52
CA TRP A 413 -14.42 21.87 -10.80
C TRP A 413 -13.97 21.16 -9.52
N GLU A 414 -13.30 21.86 -8.63
CA GLU A 414 -12.73 21.28 -7.39
C GLU A 414 -13.84 20.90 -6.40
N GLU A 415 -14.84 21.75 -6.23
CA GLU A 415 -16.03 21.49 -5.41
C GLU A 415 -16.74 20.19 -5.83
N PHE A 416 -16.99 20.03 -7.13
CA PHE A 416 -17.62 18.82 -7.64
C PHE A 416 -16.70 17.61 -7.64
N SER A 417 -15.39 17.81 -7.80
CA SER A 417 -14.40 16.76 -7.63
C SER A 417 -14.41 16.20 -6.21
N ASP A 418 -14.53 17.05 -5.19
CA ASP A 418 -14.60 16.64 -3.79
C ASP A 418 -15.86 15.81 -3.51
N TRP A 419 -17.01 16.20 -4.07
CA TRP A 419 -18.23 15.40 -4.01
C TRP A 419 -18.08 14.04 -4.69
N ALA A 420 -17.42 14.01 -5.86
CA ALA A 420 -17.15 12.77 -6.57
C ALA A 420 -16.19 11.85 -5.80
N GLU A 421 -15.15 12.38 -5.15
CA GLU A 421 -14.26 11.59 -4.28
C GLU A 421 -15.01 10.96 -3.10
N ARG A 422 -15.89 11.73 -2.43
CA ARG A 422 -16.75 11.21 -1.36
C ARG A 422 -17.65 10.09 -1.87
N GLY A 423 -18.24 10.29 -3.06
CA GLY A 423 -19.08 9.29 -3.70
C GLY A 423 -18.32 8.00 -4.04
N GLN A 424 -17.12 8.09 -4.56
CA GLN A 424 -16.25 6.93 -4.83
C GLN A 424 -15.91 6.16 -3.54
N ALA A 425 -15.64 6.86 -2.45
CA ALA A 425 -15.36 6.20 -1.17
C ALA A 425 -16.57 5.41 -0.64
N VAL A 426 -17.77 5.98 -0.73
CA VAL A 426 -19.02 5.31 -0.34
C VAL A 426 -19.33 4.14 -1.28
N LEU A 427 -19.13 4.32 -2.58
CA LEU A 427 -19.31 3.27 -3.59
C LEU A 427 -18.39 2.07 -3.30
N ALA A 428 -17.11 2.31 -3.08
CA ALA A 428 -16.14 1.25 -2.79
C ALA A 428 -16.49 0.47 -1.51
N GLU A 429 -16.91 1.17 -0.45
CA GLU A 429 -17.35 0.53 0.80
C GLU A 429 -18.60 -0.35 0.59
N LEU A 430 -19.59 0.15 -0.15
CA LEU A 430 -20.82 -0.60 -0.41
C LEU A 430 -20.58 -1.81 -1.32
N LEU A 431 -19.71 -1.71 -2.32
CA LEU A 431 -19.30 -2.84 -3.14
C LEU A 431 -18.59 -3.91 -2.31
N HIS A 432 -17.72 -3.51 -1.37
CA HIS A 432 -17.12 -4.47 -0.44
C HIS A 432 -18.17 -5.18 0.42
N LEU A 433 -19.20 -4.46 0.89
CA LEU A 433 -20.25 -5.00 1.73
C LEU A 433 -21.17 -6.01 1.01
N VAL A 434 -21.21 -5.99 -0.34
CA VAL A 434 -21.93 -7.01 -1.13
C VAL A 434 -21.37 -8.41 -0.86
N ASP A 435 -20.04 -8.55 -0.91
CA ASP A 435 -19.36 -9.83 -0.67
C ASP A 435 -19.24 -10.16 0.82
N GLU A 436 -19.12 -9.13 1.67
CA GLU A 436 -19.02 -9.26 3.12
C GLU A 436 -20.29 -9.86 3.74
N ASP A 437 -21.47 -9.51 3.20
CA ASP A 437 -22.75 -10.11 3.61
C ASP A 437 -22.76 -11.62 3.38
N THR A 438 -22.30 -12.06 2.22
CA THR A 438 -22.12 -13.48 1.91
C THR A 438 -21.08 -14.15 2.82
N ALA A 439 -19.98 -13.47 3.11
CA ALA A 439 -18.95 -13.98 4.01
C ALA A 439 -19.49 -14.13 5.45
N ALA A 440 -20.31 -13.20 5.91
CA ALA A 440 -20.96 -13.28 7.23
C ALA A 440 -21.91 -14.46 7.31
N PHE A 441 -22.72 -14.71 6.27
CA PHE A 441 -23.56 -15.90 6.19
C PHE A 441 -22.75 -17.19 6.21
N ASN A 442 -21.65 -17.26 5.45
CA ASN A 442 -20.79 -18.45 5.41
C ASN A 442 -20.14 -18.74 6.79
N ARG A 443 -19.85 -17.72 7.59
CA ARG A 443 -19.37 -17.93 8.99
C ARG A 443 -20.42 -18.65 9.83
N ILE A 444 -21.70 -18.29 9.73
CA ILE A 444 -22.80 -19.00 10.40
C ILE A 444 -22.85 -20.46 9.93
N MET A 445 -22.78 -20.69 8.62
CA MET A 445 -22.80 -22.05 8.06
C MET A 445 -21.62 -22.90 8.54
N ALA A 446 -20.43 -22.33 8.66
CA ALA A 446 -19.26 -23.02 9.19
C ALA A 446 -19.45 -23.48 10.65
N VAL A 447 -20.15 -22.71 11.49
CA VAL A 447 -20.48 -23.11 12.85
C VAL A 447 -21.40 -24.34 12.89
N PHE A 448 -22.29 -24.50 11.93
CA PHE A 448 -23.15 -25.70 11.88
C PHE A 448 -22.36 -26.99 11.61
N ALA A 449 -21.18 -26.92 11.02
CA ALA A 449 -20.26 -28.04 10.81
C ALA A 449 -19.40 -28.39 12.04
N MET A 450 -19.40 -27.54 13.09
CA MET A 450 -18.61 -27.79 14.30
C MET A 450 -19.10 -29.01 15.08
N PRO A 451 -18.19 -29.74 15.79
CA PRO A 451 -18.55 -30.85 16.69
C PRO A 451 -19.58 -30.44 17.74
N LYS A 452 -20.43 -31.40 18.14
CA LYS A 452 -21.52 -31.19 19.13
C LYS A 452 -21.78 -32.41 20.05
N SER A 453 -20.78 -33.27 20.19
CA SER A 453 -20.95 -34.55 20.90
C SER A 453 -20.79 -34.38 22.42
N THR A 454 -19.81 -33.56 22.87
CA THR A 454 -19.60 -33.30 24.31
C THR A 454 -20.25 -31.98 24.74
N ASP A 455 -20.34 -31.75 26.05
CA ASP A 455 -20.93 -30.49 26.55
C ASP A 455 -19.99 -29.31 26.33
N GLU A 456 -18.68 -29.51 26.34
CA GLU A 456 -17.69 -28.52 25.96
C GLU A 456 -17.81 -28.13 24.48
N GLU A 457 -17.98 -29.12 23.60
CA GLU A 457 -18.20 -28.87 22.14
C GLU A 457 -19.50 -28.10 21.90
N LYS A 458 -20.59 -28.45 22.58
CA LYS A 458 -21.87 -27.73 22.49
C LYS A 458 -21.72 -26.29 22.99
N ALA A 459 -21.00 -26.06 24.10
CA ALA A 459 -20.76 -24.72 24.63
C ALA A 459 -19.92 -23.88 23.66
N ALA A 460 -18.82 -24.41 23.13
CA ALA A 460 -17.98 -23.77 22.16
C ALA A 460 -18.74 -23.41 20.87
N ARG A 461 -19.52 -24.37 20.33
CA ARG A 461 -20.38 -24.14 19.15
C ARG A 461 -21.44 -23.07 19.41
N SER A 462 -22.06 -23.05 20.62
CA SER A 462 -23.04 -22.03 20.99
C SER A 462 -22.42 -20.64 21.06
N ALA A 463 -21.19 -20.52 21.62
CA ALA A 463 -20.46 -19.25 21.66
C ALA A 463 -20.10 -18.76 20.25
N ALA A 464 -19.52 -19.64 19.41
CA ALA A 464 -19.18 -19.33 18.02
C ALA A 464 -20.42 -18.92 17.19
N LEU A 465 -21.59 -19.56 17.44
CA LEU A 465 -22.84 -19.17 16.77
C LEU A 465 -23.26 -17.75 17.16
N GLN A 466 -23.16 -17.38 18.43
CA GLN A 466 -23.51 -16.03 18.87
C GLN A 466 -22.57 -14.97 18.29
N GLU A 467 -21.27 -15.25 18.24
CA GLU A 467 -20.29 -14.38 17.60
C GLU A 467 -20.57 -14.21 16.10
N ALA A 468 -20.79 -15.31 15.37
CA ALA A 468 -21.12 -15.27 13.95
C ALA A 468 -22.45 -14.55 13.69
N THR A 469 -23.46 -14.73 14.56
CA THR A 469 -24.77 -14.05 14.43
C THR A 469 -24.63 -12.55 14.70
N LEU A 470 -23.83 -12.15 15.70
CA LEU A 470 -23.55 -10.73 15.96
C LEU A 470 -22.90 -10.08 14.73
N TYR A 471 -21.86 -10.71 14.22
CA TYR A 471 -21.19 -10.23 13.02
C TYR A 471 -22.14 -10.11 11.81
N ALA A 472 -22.98 -11.13 11.58
CA ALA A 472 -23.99 -11.11 10.52
C ALA A 472 -25.10 -10.05 10.74
N THR A 473 -25.25 -9.55 11.97
CA THR A 473 -26.15 -8.43 12.29
C THR A 473 -25.46 -7.09 12.05
N GLU A 474 -24.16 -6.99 12.35
CA GLU A 474 -23.36 -5.77 12.18
C GLU A 474 -23.10 -5.43 10.70
N VAL A 475 -22.93 -6.43 9.82
CA VAL A 475 -22.67 -6.19 8.39
C VAL A 475 -23.81 -5.40 7.72
N PRO A 476 -25.10 -5.80 7.80
CA PRO A 476 -26.18 -5.01 7.22
C PRO A 476 -26.37 -3.65 7.93
N LEU A 477 -26.03 -3.51 9.21
CA LEU A 477 -26.04 -2.22 9.88
C LEU A 477 -24.93 -1.29 9.30
N ARG A 478 -23.77 -1.82 8.98
CA ARG A 478 -22.70 -1.09 8.26
C ARG A 478 -23.18 -0.68 6.88
N THR A 479 -23.91 -1.54 6.17
CA THR A 479 -24.54 -1.23 4.89
C THR A 479 -25.50 -0.04 5.02
N MET A 480 -26.33 -0.02 6.06
CA MET A 480 -27.24 1.10 6.33
C MET A 480 -26.45 2.41 6.56
N LYS A 481 -25.42 2.38 7.39
CA LYS A 481 -24.58 3.57 7.68
C LYS A 481 -23.89 4.09 6.42
N ALA A 482 -23.36 3.20 5.59
CA ALA A 482 -22.71 3.56 4.33
C ALA A 482 -23.74 4.14 3.33
N ALA A 483 -24.88 3.48 3.14
CA ALA A 483 -25.94 3.93 2.24
C ALA A 483 -26.57 5.27 2.69
N SER A 484 -26.65 5.53 3.99
CA SER A 484 -27.15 6.82 4.51
C SER A 484 -26.28 8.01 4.10
N ARG A 485 -24.96 7.81 3.89
CA ARG A 485 -24.07 8.88 3.41
C ARG A 485 -24.32 9.25 1.94
N VAL A 486 -24.98 8.38 1.18
CA VAL A 486 -25.35 8.68 -0.21
C VAL A 486 -26.28 9.89 -0.28
N PHE A 487 -27.17 10.08 0.72
CA PHE A 487 -28.15 11.19 0.72
C PHE A 487 -27.48 12.57 0.74
N GLU A 488 -26.36 12.73 1.45
CA GLU A 488 -25.61 13.99 1.44
C GLU A 488 -25.14 14.33 0.03
N ILE A 489 -24.62 13.35 -0.69
CA ILE A 489 -24.08 13.49 -2.04
C ILE A 489 -25.21 13.81 -3.03
N VAL A 490 -26.24 12.97 -3.07
CA VAL A 490 -27.35 13.15 -4.04
C VAL A 490 -28.16 14.42 -3.76
N ARG A 491 -28.28 14.86 -2.49
CA ARG A 491 -28.91 16.12 -2.15
C ARG A 491 -28.09 17.30 -2.68
N ALA A 492 -26.77 17.31 -2.47
CA ALA A 492 -25.89 18.34 -3.01
C ALA A 492 -25.98 18.36 -4.55
N MET A 493 -26.00 17.20 -5.18
CA MET A 493 -26.08 17.07 -6.64
C MET A 493 -27.46 17.47 -7.18
N ALA A 494 -28.55 17.19 -6.47
CA ALA A 494 -29.87 17.67 -6.82
C ALA A 494 -29.97 19.21 -6.70
N SER A 495 -29.33 19.79 -5.69
CA SER A 495 -29.36 21.24 -5.43
C SER A 495 -28.43 22.03 -6.34
N GLU A 496 -27.17 21.59 -6.49
CA GLU A 496 -26.06 22.36 -7.05
C GLU A 496 -25.47 21.75 -8.32
N GLY A 497 -25.76 20.48 -8.60
CA GLY A 497 -25.19 19.74 -9.71
C GLY A 497 -25.75 20.13 -11.07
N ASN A 498 -25.23 19.46 -12.12
CA ASN A 498 -25.68 19.67 -13.48
C ASN A 498 -27.19 19.46 -13.63
N PRO A 499 -27.97 20.50 -14.00
CA PRO A 499 -29.41 20.39 -14.08
C PRO A 499 -29.91 19.32 -15.05
N ASN A 500 -29.11 18.96 -16.07
CA ASN A 500 -29.48 17.91 -17.02
C ASN A 500 -29.43 16.49 -16.41
N SER A 501 -28.83 16.36 -15.21
CA SER A 501 -28.67 15.10 -14.48
C SER A 501 -29.38 15.11 -13.15
N VAL A 502 -30.32 16.04 -12.93
CA VAL A 502 -31.03 16.17 -11.65
C VAL A 502 -31.88 14.92 -11.35
N SER A 503 -32.46 14.29 -12.36
CA SER A 503 -33.22 13.03 -12.23
C SER A 503 -32.34 11.87 -11.76
N ASP A 504 -31.06 11.82 -12.16
CA ASP A 504 -30.11 10.79 -11.71
C ASP A 504 -29.84 10.92 -10.19
N ALA A 505 -29.76 12.14 -9.67
CA ALA A 505 -29.67 12.37 -8.23
C ALA A 505 -30.94 11.87 -7.50
N GLY A 506 -32.13 12.06 -8.07
CA GLY A 506 -33.39 11.52 -7.55
C GLY A 506 -33.41 9.99 -7.52
N VAL A 507 -33.02 9.34 -8.63
CA VAL A 507 -32.90 7.86 -8.68
C VAL A 507 -31.88 7.37 -7.68
N GLY A 508 -30.77 8.11 -7.49
CA GLY A 508 -29.76 7.81 -6.47
C GLY A 508 -30.33 7.82 -5.05
N ALA A 509 -31.23 8.77 -4.74
CA ALA A 509 -31.90 8.83 -3.43
C ALA A 509 -32.86 7.64 -3.22
N LEU A 510 -33.65 7.28 -4.25
CA LEU A 510 -34.52 6.11 -4.23
C LEU A 510 -33.74 4.82 -3.99
N ALA A 511 -32.59 4.65 -4.66
CA ALA A 511 -31.72 3.49 -4.49
C ALA A 511 -31.13 3.44 -3.07
N ALA A 512 -30.64 4.58 -2.54
CA ALA A 512 -30.11 4.68 -1.19
C ALA A 512 -31.16 4.33 -0.13
N ARG A 513 -32.39 4.85 -0.26
CA ARG A 513 -33.50 4.48 0.63
C ARG A 513 -33.79 2.98 0.59
N SER A 514 -33.88 2.41 -0.60
CA SER A 514 -34.12 0.97 -0.77
C SER A 514 -33.03 0.13 -0.12
N ALA A 515 -31.76 0.56 -0.23
CA ALA A 515 -30.62 -0.07 0.42
C ALA A 515 -30.75 -0.04 1.94
N VAL A 516 -31.04 1.14 2.53
CA VAL A 516 -31.18 1.28 4.00
C VAL A 516 -32.35 0.46 4.52
N LEU A 517 -33.52 0.51 3.87
CA LEU A 517 -34.68 -0.26 4.31
C LEU A 517 -34.49 -1.76 4.13
N GLY A 518 -33.88 -2.21 3.02
CA GLY A 518 -33.57 -3.60 2.78
C GLY A 518 -32.58 -4.16 3.81
N ALA A 519 -31.50 -3.44 4.08
CA ALA A 519 -30.51 -3.82 5.11
C ALA A 519 -31.12 -3.83 6.53
N CYS A 520 -32.06 -2.93 6.85
CA CYS A 520 -32.79 -2.90 8.12
C CYS A 520 -33.54 -4.24 8.37
N LEU A 521 -34.15 -4.82 7.33
CA LEU A 521 -34.81 -6.13 7.45
C LEU A 521 -33.81 -7.23 7.84
N ASN A 522 -32.58 -7.17 7.29
CA ASN A 522 -31.53 -8.13 7.61
C ASN A 522 -30.98 -7.93 9.03
N VAL A 523 -30.84 -6.67 9.51
CA VAL A 523 -30.51 -6.42 10.92
C VAL A 523 -31.53 -7.05 11.84
N LYS A 524 -32.82 -6.83 11.59
CA LYS A 524 -33.91 -7.34 12.44
C LYS A 524 -33.97 -8.87 12.49
N ILE A 525 -33.86 -9.54 11.35
CA ILE A 525 -33.92 -11.00 11.31
C ILE A 525 -32.72 -11.62 12.02
N ASN A 526 -31.52 -11.06 11.85
CA ASN A 526 -30.30 -11.58 12.48
C ASN A 526 -30.28 -11.28 14.00
N ALA A 527 -30.67 -10.08 14.42
CA ALA A 527 -30.75 -9.67 15.82
C ALA A 527 -31.70 -10.57 16.63
N ALA A 528 -32.76 -11.11 16.02
CA ALA A 528 -33.66 -12.05 16.66
C ALA A 528 -32.93 -13.34 17.13
N GLY A 529 -31.83 -13.73 16.50
CA GLY A 529 -31.01 -14.88 16.85
C GLY A 529 -30.00 -14.63 18.00
N LEU A 530 -29.81 -13.39 18.43
CA LEU A 530 -28.90 -13.04 19.51
C LEU A 530 -29.52 -13.37 20.90
N LYS A 531 -28.73 -14.00 21.76
CA LYS A 531 -29.14 -14.28 23.17
C LYS A 531 -29.07 -13.03 24.03
N ASP A 532 -28.08 -12.17 23.81
CA ASP A 532 -27.97 -10.88 24.49
C ASP A 532 -29.02 -9.92 23.91
N ARG A 533 -30.14 -9.82 24.64
CA ARG A 533 -31.27 -8.98 24.20
C ARG A 533 -30.95 -7.50 24.26
N ALA A 534 -30.07 -7.06 25.17
CA ALA A 534 -29.68 -5.66 25.26
C ALA A 534 -28.92 -5.22 24.01
N VAL A 535 -27.99 -6.05 23.52
CA VAL A 535 -27.26 -5.82 22.28
C VAL A 535 -28.22 -5.89 21.07
N ALA A 536 -29.10 -6.89 21.01
CA ALA A 536 -30.06 -7.03 19.91
C ALA A 536 -31.01 -5.83 19.80
N ASP A 537 -31.51 -5.37 20.92
CA ASP A 537 -32.45 -4.23 20.99
C ASP A 537 -31.74 -2.92 20.62
N ALA A 538 -30.49 -2.72 21.05
CA ALA A 538 -29.68 -1.56 20.68
C ALA A 538 -29.42 -1.50 19.17
N LEU A 539 -28.99 -2.62 18.54
CA LEU A 539 -28.75 -2.70 17.09
C LEU A 539 -30.03 -2.48 16.28
N THR A 540 -31.17 -3.02 16.76
CA THR A 540 -32.47 -2.86 16.11
C THR A 540 -32.95 -1.41 16.21
N ALA A 541 -32.82 -0.76 17.35
CA ALA A 541 -33.20 0.65 17.54
C ALA A 541 -32.36 1.59 16.65
N GLU A 542 -31.06 1.35 16.54
CA GLU A 542 -30.18 2.10 15.64
C GLU A 542 -30.61 1.91 14.17
N ALA A 543 -30.91 0.69 13.76
CA ALA A 543 -31.38 0.40 12.42
C ALA A 543 -32.73 1.09 12.12
N GLU A 544 -33.68 1.10 13.06
CA GLU A 544 -34.95 1.79 12.89
C GLU A 544 -34.81 3.31 12.77
N ALA A 545 -33.90 3.89 13.54
CA ALA A 545 -33.58 5.32 13.45
C ALA A 545 -33.01 5.68 12.06
N LEU A 546 -32.05 4.90 11.56
CA LEU A 546 -31.47 5.08 10.22
C LEU A 546 -32.53 4.89 9.12
N ALA A 547 -33.43 3.92 9.26
CA ALA A 547 -34.52 3.69 8.30
C ALA A 547 -35.51 4.86 8.25
N ALA A 548 -35.90 5.40 9.39
CA ALA A 548 -36.78 6.57 9.47
C ALA A 548 -36.11 7.81 8.84
N GLU A 549 -34.83 8.03 9.13
CA GLU A 549 -34.07 9.14 8.56
C GLU A 549 -33.91 9.01 7.04
N ALA A 550 -33.66 7.80 6.52
CA ALA A 550 -33.56 7.57 5.08
C ALA A 550 -34.84 7.92 4.32
N VAL A 551 -36.00 7.62 4.89
CA VAL A 551 -37.30 8.00 4.30
C VAL A 551 -37.48 9.53 4.27
N ARG A 552 -37.09 10.22 5.33
CA ARG A 552 -37.13 11.68 5.40
C ARG A 552 -36.20 12.34 4.37
N LEU A 553 -34.96 11.86 4.29
CA LEU A 553 -33.94 12.41 3.38
C LEU A 553 -34.27 12.16 1.92
N GLU A 554 -34.81 10.98 1.58
CA GLU A 554 -35.28 10.70 0.22
C GLU A 554 -36.37 11.67 -0.20
N ALA A 555 -37.38 11.88 0.65
CA ALA A 555 -38.47 12.82 0.36
C ALA A 555 -37.96 14.26 0.15
N GLU A 556 -36.97 14.69 0.95
CA GLU A 556 -36.30 15.99 0.78
C GLU A 556 -35.61 16.11 -0.57
N VAL A 557 -34.83 15.09 -0.97
CA VAL A 557 -34.14 15.08 -2.28
C VAL A 557 -35.13 15.08 -3.43
N LEU A 558 -36.18 14.26 -3.37
CA LEU A 558 -37.23 14.22 -4.41
C LEU A 558 -37.97 15.56 -4.55
N GLN A 559 -38.25 16.25 -3.45
CA GLN A 559 -38.85 17.58 -3.51
C GLN A 559 -37.97 18.58 -4.28
N ILE A 560 -36.64 18.53 -4.05
CA ILE A 560 -35.68 19.35 -4.81
C ILE A 560 -35.71 18.98 -6.30
N VAL A 561 -35.67 17.70 -6.58
CA VAL A 561 -35.66 17.17 -7.98
C VAL A 561 -36.95 17.61 -8.70
N GLU A 562 -38.12 17.36 -8.11
CA GLU A 562 -39.41 17.74 -8.69
C GLU A 562 -39.52 19.23 -8.98
N SER A 563 -39.03 20.08 -8.05
CA SER A 563 -39.00 21.53 -8.25
C SER A 563 -38.15 21.99 -9.43
N LYS A 564 -37.23 21.14 -9.92
CA LYS A 564 -36.33 21.45 -11.04
C LYS A 564 -36.72 20.78 -12.36
N ILE A 565 -37.50 19.71 -12.30
CA ILE A 565 -38.03 19.06 -13.51
C ILE A 565 -39.27 19.82 -14.06
N GLY A 566 -39.97 20.52 -13.24
CA GLY A 566 -41.15 21.34 -13.62
C GLY A 566 -42.41 20.64 -13.27
#